data_060470e145961445959091b72e5003bc
#
_entry.id   060470e145961445959091b72e5003bc
#
_cell.length_a   1.000
_cell.length_b   1.000
_cell.length_c   1.000
_cell.angle_alpha   90.00
_cell.angle_beta   90.00
_cell.angle_gamma   90.00
#
_symmetry.space_group_name_H-M   'P 1'
#
loop_
_entity.id
_entity.type
_entity.pdbx_description
1 polymer ?
#
loop_
_entity_poly.entity_id
_entity_poly.type
_entity_poly.pdbx_seq_one_letter_code
_entity_poly.pdbx_strand_id
1 'polypeptide(L)'
;MSRIGNKPITVPAEVKVTIDGHKITVTGPKGTLEREIHPNISLEMNDNVITVSRINDEPANRSLHGLTRTLINNMIIGVTHEYTKELQINGVGYRVAKQGTGLNLTLGYSHPVIFEAPEGITFDVPNANTIIVRGIDKELVGQTAAVVRSKRPPEVYRGKGIKYADEVIRRKEGKTGK
;
A
#
# COMPACT_ATOMS: atom_id res chain seq x y z
N MET A 1 3.15 14.53 24.09
CA MET A 1 3.51 15.10 22.77
C MET A 1 3.58 14.00 21.72
N SER A 2 3.08 14.25 20.52
CA SER A 2 3.19 13.28 19.42
C SER A 2 4.58 13.33 18.80
N ARG A 3 5.35 12.25 18.92
CA ARG A 3 6.69 12.16 18.32
C ARG A 3 6.64 12.22 16.79
N ILE A 4 5.61 11.63 16.20
CA ILE A 4 5.44 11.56 14.74
C ILE A 4 4.86 12.86 14.21
N GLY A 5 3.80 13.38 14.82
CA GLY A 5 3.11 14.59 14.37
C GLY A 5 3.98 15.84 14.36
N ASN A 6 4.89 15.96 15.33
CA ASN A 6 5.80 17.10 15.45
C ASN A 6 6.98 17.09 14.48
N LYS A 7 7.23 15.96 13.79
CA LYS A 7 8.31 15.91 12.81
C LYS A 7 7.95 16.71 11.57
N PRO A 8 8.78 17.68 11.17
CA PRO A 8 8.56 18.37 9.91
C PRO A 8 8.68 17.39 8.72
N ILE A 9 8.00 17.71 7.64
CA ILE A 9 8.04 16.95 6.41
C ILE A 9 8.83 17.77 5.39
N THR A 10 9.95 17.24 4.93
CA THR A 10 10.74 17.87 3.87
C THR A 10 10.17 17.49 2.51
N VAL A 11 9.84 18.48 1.71
CA VAL A 11 9.34 18.29 0.34
C VAL A 11 10.53 18.26 -0.62
N PRO A 12 10.75 17.17 -1.36
CA PRO A 12 11.82 17.13 -2.37
C PRO A 12 11.60 18.19 -3.47
N ALA A 13 12.68 18.62 -4.11
CA ALA A 13 12.61 19.63 -5.17
C ALA A 13 11.74 19.22 -6.37
N GLU A 14 11.62 17.92 -6.62
CA GLU A 14 10.82 17.34 -7.71
C GLU A 14 9.32 17.20 -7.37
N VAL A 15 8.91 17.51 -6.14
CA VAL A 15 7.54 17.40 -5.67
C VAL A 15 6.95 18.79 -5.46
N LYS A 16 5.75 18.98 -5.99
CA LYS A 16 4.95 20.19 -5.80
C LYS A 16 3.79 19.89 -4.84
N VAL A 17 3.67 20.69 -3.80
CA VAL A 17 2.58 20.59 -2.83
C VAL A 17 1.70 21.84 -2.92
N THR A 18 0.41 21.64 -3.04
CA THR A 18 -0.60 22.72 -2.99
C THR A 18 -1.53 22.46 -1.81
N ILE A 19 -1.69 23.45 -0.95
CA ILE A 19 -2.59 23.40 0.21
C ILE A 19 -3.70 24.43 -0.03
N ASP A 20 -4.94 23.93 -0.08
CA ASP A 20 -6.14 24.76 -0.24
C ASP A 20 -7.11 24.45 0.91
N GLY A 21 -7.08 25.28 1.96
CA GLY A 21 -7.86 25.05 3.17
C GLY A 21 -7.46 23.72 3.83
N HIS A 22 -8.38 22.76 3.83
CA HIS A 22 -8.15 21.41 4.37
C HIS A 22 -7.86 20.37 3.30
N LYS A 23 -7.61 20.78 2.05
CA LYS A 23 -7.27 19.87 0.96
C LYS A 23 -5.80 20.05 0.59
N ILE A 24 -5.08 18.92 0.54
CA ILE A 24 -3.69 18.88 0.10
C ILE A 24 -3.59 18.11 -1.21
N THR A 25 -2.87 18.67 -2.17
CA THR A 25 -2.55 18.05 -3.45
C THR A 25 -1.03 17.93 -3.57
N VAL A 26 -0.56 16.72 -3.81
CA VAL A 26 0.87 16.41 -3.94
C VAL A 26 1.12 15.88 -5.34
N THR A 27 1.96 16.58 -6.09
CA THR A 27 2.33 16.22 -7.47
C THR A 27 3.82 15.91 -7.53
N GLY A 28 4.17 14.76 -8.07
CA GLY A 28 5.56 14.34 -8.26
C GLY A 28 5.77 13.66 -9.60
N PRO A 29 6.98 13.17 -9.86
CA PRO A 29 7.32 12.56 -11.16
C PRO A 29 6.51 11.31 -11.51
N LYS A 30 5.93 10.65 -10.50
CA LYS A 30 5.14 9.42 -10.68
C LYS A 30 3.63 9.64 -10.75
N GLY A 31 3.14 10.80 -10.37
CA GLY A 31 1.72 11.13 -10.44
C GLY A 31 1.29 12.17 -9.42
N THR A 32 -0.02 12.28 -9.24
CA THR A 32 -0.65 13.26 -8.34
C THR A 32 -1.58 12.54 -7.38
N LEU A 33 -1.49 12.92 -6.11
CA LEU A 33 -2.40 12.47 -5.04
C LEU A 33 -3.06 13.66 -4.37
N GLU A 34 -4.33 13.49 -3.98
CA GLU A 34 -5.11 14.47 -3.25
C GLU A 34 -5.69 13.84 -2.00
N ARG A 35 -5.82 14.63 -0.93
CA ARG A 35 -6.47 14.19 0.31
C ARG A 35 -7.09 15.38 1.04
N GLU A 36 -8.26 15.13 1.62
CA GLU A 36 -8.84 16.06 2.57
C GLU A 36 -8.30 15.79 3.97
N ILE A 37 -7.94 16.86 4.66
CA ILE A 37 -7.40 16.83 6.02
C ILE A 37 -8.51 17.16 7.01
N HIS A 38 -8.50 16.49 8.15
CA HIS A 38 -9.50 16.75 9.20
C HIS A 38 -9.47 18.24 9.63
N PRO A 39 -10.65 18.89 9.86
CA PRO A 39 -10.72 20.30 10.21
C PRO A 39 -9.93 20.71 11.45
N ASN A 40 -9.70 19.79 12.39
CA ASN A 40 -8.94 20.02 13.60
C ASN A 40 -7.41 20.00 13.40
N ILE A 41 -6.96 19.73 12.18
CA ILE A 41 -5.55 19.70 11.82
C ILE A 41 -5.27 20.81 10.82
N SER A 42 -4.17 21.53 11.05
CA SER A 42 -3.72 22.63 10.19
C SER A 42 -2.38 22.28 9.54
N LEU A 43 -2.21 22.72 8.31
CA LEU A 43 -0.97 22.53 7.55
C LEU A 43 -0.35 23.88 7.23
N GLU A 44 0.94 23.98 7.39
CA GLU A 44 1.73 25.14 7.00
C GLU A 44 2.97 24.71 6.23
N MET A 45 3.27 25.37 5.12
CA MET A 45 4.43 25.07 4.29
C MET A 45 5.33 26.32 4.19
N ASN A 46 6.57 26.16 4.65
CA ASN A 46 7.61 27.20 4.57
C ASN A 46 8.90 26.56 4.04
N ASP A 47 9.50 27.16 3.00
CA ASP A 47 10.78 26.73 2.42
C ASP A 47 10.86 25.21 2.15
N ASN A 48 9.83 24.64 1.52
CA ASN A 48 9.72 23.21 1.22
C ASN A 48 9.67 22.32 2.46
N VAL A 49 9.21 22.86 3.60
CA VAL A 49 8.96 22.09 4.83
C VAL A 49 7.52 22.23 5.22
N ILE A 50 6.82 21.12 5.40
CA ILE A 50 5.43 21.09 5.86
C ILE A 50 5.42 20.83 7.35
N THR A 51 4.73 21.67 8.10
CA THR A 51 4.47 21.51 9.53
C THR A 51 2.99 21.22 9.74
N VAL A 52 2.71 20.17 10.50
CA VAL A 52 1.35 19.75 10.85
C VAL A 52 1.06 20.17 12.28
N SER A 53 -0.07 20.86 12.49
CA SER A 53 -0.50 21.33 13.80
C SER A 53 -1.89 20.85 14.14
N ARG A 54 -2.19 20.73 15.43
CA ARG A 54 -3.50 20.34 15.93
C ARG A 54 -4.15 21.50 16.70
N ILE A 55 -5.49 21.51 16.76
CA ILE A 55 -6.26 22.58 17.41
C ILE A 55 -6.07 22.60 18.93
N ASN A 56 -5.92 21.42 19.55
CA ASN A 56 -5.69 21.25 21.00
C ASN A 56 -5.04 19.89 21.28
N ASP A 57 -4.85 19.60 22.57
CA ASP A 57 -4.15 18.37 23.01
C ASP A 57 -5.11 17.23 23.42
N GLU A 58 -6.36 17.28 23.00
CA GLU A 58 -7.29 16.17 23.21
C GLU A 58 -6.76 14.89 22.58
N PRO A 59 -7.00 13.70 23.18
CA PRO A 59 -6.49 12.43 22.67
C PRO A 59 -6.84 12.16 21.20
N ALA A 60 -8.07 12.49 20.78
CA ALA A 60 -8.49 12.34 19.39
C ALA A 60 -7.65 13.22 18.45
N ASN A 61 -7.37 14.46 18.81
CA ASN A 61 -6.59 15.39 18.00
C ASN A 61 -5.10 15.04 17.97
N ARG A 62 -4.56 14.45 19.02
CA ARG A 62 -3.20 13.91 19.04
C ARG A 62 -3.06 12.73 18.08
N SER A 63 -4.06 11.86 18.03
CA SER A 63 -4.12 10.74 17.09
C SER A 63 -4.19 11.23 15.64
N LEU A 64 -5.06 12.19 15.35
CA LEU A 64 -5.19 12.79 14.02
C LEU A 64 -3.92 13.52 13.58
N HIS A 65 -3.21 14.17 14.49
CA HIS A 65 -1.96 14.86 14.23
C HIS A 65 -0.89 13.90 13.69
N GLY A 66 -0.63 12.80 14.39
CA GLY A 66 0.32 11.78 13.96
C GLY A 66 -0.11 11.09 12.66
N LEU A 67 -1.39 10.74 12.54
CA LEU A 67 -1.95 10.12 11.35
C LEU A 67 -1.80 11.02 10.11
N THR A 68 -2.19 12.27 10.22
CA THR A 68 -2.13 13.23 9.11
C THR A 68 -0.71 13.43 8.62
N ARG A 69 0.23 13.61 9.53
CA ARG A 69 1.66 13.72 9.18
C ARG A 69 2.14 12.50 8.42
N THR A 70 1.80 11.30 8.90
CA THR A 70 2.17 10.04 8.25
C THR A 70 1.55 9.91 6.86
N LEU A 71 0.27 10.24 6.71
CA LEU A 71 -0.42 10.18 5.42
C LEU A 71 0.19 11.12 4.39
N ILE A 72 0.51 12.35 4.78
CA ILE A 72 1.15 13.34 3.89
C ILE A 72 2.54 12.86 3.48
N ASN A 73 3.33 12.37 4.42
CA ASN A 73 4.65 11.82 4.12
C ASN A 73 4.58 10.64 3.15
N ASN A 74 3.60 9.76 3.33
CA ASN A 74 3.35 8.63 2.41
C ASN A 74 2.97 9.10 1.01
N MET A 75 2.18 10.18 0.89
CA MET A 75 1.84 10.77 -0.41
C MET A 75 3.09 11.27 -1.13
N ILE A 76 3.96 11.98 -0.42
CA ILE A 76 5.21 12.52 -0.98
C ILE A 76 6.13 11.39 -1.47
N ILE A 77 6.33 10.36 -0.65
CA ILE A 77 7.13 9.19 -1.02
C ILE A 77 6.51 8.47 -2.23
N GLY A 78 5.19 8.30 -2.22
CA GLY A 78 4.48 7.60 -3.29
C GLY A 78 4.62 8.28 -4.65
N VAL A 79 4.44 9.59 -4.72
CA VAL A 79 4.57 10.34 -5.99
C VAL A 79 6.02 10.47 -6.45
N THR A 80 6.98 10.25 -5.57
CA THR A 80 8.42 10.30 -5.88
C THR A 80 8.96 8.94 -6.34
N HIS A 81 8.67 7.87 -5.60
CA HIS A 81 9.30 6.55 -5.76
C HIS A 81 8.33 5.42 -6.05
N GLU A 82 7.02 5.64 -5.94
CA GLU A 82 5.99 4.61 -5.89
C GLU A 82 6.16 3.66 -4.69
N TYR A 83 5.09 2.90 -4.41
CA TYR A 83 5.10 1.79 -3.46
C TYR A 83 4.98 0.48 -4.20
N THR A 84 5.66 -0.53 -3.70
CA THR A 84 5.59 -1.89 -4.23
C THR A 84 5.28 -2.88 -3.12
N LYS A 85 4.52 -3.91 -3.45
CA LYS A 85 4.28 -5.05 -2.57
C LYS A 85 4.45 -6.32 -3.38
N GLU A 86 5.35 -7.17 -2.95
CA GLU A 86 5.63 -8.44 -3.62
C GLU A 86 4.83 -9.58 -3.00
N LEU A 87 4.20 -10.36 -3.86
CA LEU A 87 3.47 -11.58 -3.50
C LEU A 87 4.14 -12.78 -4.15
N GLN A 88 4.17 -13.89 -3.42
CA GLN A 88 4.69 -15.16 -3.89
C GLN A 88 3.59 -16.22 -3.92
N ILE A 89 3.57 -17.01 -4.97
CA ILE A 89 2.62 -18.09 -5.15
C ILE A 89 3.35 -19.42 -4.96
N ASN A 90 2.92 -20.18 -3.98
CA ASN A 90 3.47 -21.50 -3.68
C ASN A 90 2.42 -22.59 -3.92
N GLY A 91 2.81 -23.67 -4.54
CA GLY A 91 1.97 -24.83 -4.78
C GLY A 91 2.19 -25.41 -6.16
N VAL A 92 2.17 -26.73 -6.25
CA VAL A 92 2.31 -27.45 -7.53
C VAL A 92 1.13 -27.10 -8.42
N GLY A 93 1.41 -26.61 -9.63
CA GLY A 93 0.40 -26.21 -10.59
C GLY A 93 -0.22 -24.81 -10.34
N TYR A 94 0.16 -24.14 -9.26
CA TYR A 94 -0.26 -22.77 -9.00
C TYR A 94 0.65 -21.82 -9.77
N ARG A 95 0.05 -20.89 -10.51
CA ARG A 95 0.80 -19.94 -11.33
C ARG A 95 0.01 -18.66 -11.59
N VAL A 96 0.72 -17.65 -12.01
CA VAL A 96 0.16 -16.38 -12.45
C VAL A 96 0.68 -16.02 -13.82
N ALA A 97 -0.13 -15.40 -14.63
CA ALA A 97 0.25 -14.77 -15.88
C ALA A 97 -0.38 -13.37 -15.94
N LYS A 98 0.30 -12.45 -16.59
CA LYS A 98 -0.25 -11.13 -16.84
C LYS A 98 -1.24 -11.22 -18.00
N GLN A 99 -2.43 -10.66 -17.81
CA GLN A 99 -3.48 -10.60 -18.83
C GLN A 99 -3.92 -9.15 -19.01
N GLY A 100 -3.48 -8.52 -20.10
CA GLY A 100 -3.68 -7.08 -20.26
C GLY A 100 -3.03 -6.31 -19.13
N THR A 101 -3.78 -5.49 -18.42
CA THR A 101 -3.33 -4.78 -17.21
C THR A 101 -3.54 -5.59 -15.91
N GLY A 102 -4.29 -6.67 -16.00
CA GLY A 102 -4.66 -7.51 -14.86
C GLY A 102 -3.85 -8.79 -14.73
N LEU A 103 -4.39 -9.72 -13.94
CA LEU A 103 -3.78 -10.99 -13.62
C LEU A 103 -4.70 -12.15 -14.00
N ASN A 104 -4.10 -13.24 -14.49
CA ASN A 104 -4.76 -14.52 -14.66
C ASN A 104 -4.08 -15.51 -13.70
N LEU A 105 -4.82 -15.96 -12.69
CA LEU A 105 -4.31 -16.81 -11.61
C LEU A 105 -4.86 -18.23 -11.74
N THR A 106 -3.98 -19.19 -11.78
CA THR A 106 -4.32 -20.63 -11.68
C THR A 106 -3.99 -21.08 -10.27
N LEU A 107 -5.02 -21.34 -9.46
CA LEU A 107 -4.89 -21.55 -8.02
C LEU A 107 -5.52 -22.87 -7.54
N GLY A 108 -5.63 -23.86 -8.44
CA GLY A 108 -6.22 -25.14 -8.11
C GLY A 108 -7.75 -25.17 -8.08
N TYR A 109 -8.40 -24.11 -8.56
CA TYR A 109 -9.85 -24.10 -8.78
C TYR A 109 -10.19 -24.67 -10.16
N SER A 110 -11.48 -25.01 -10.38
CA SER A 110 -11.97 -25.54 -11.67
C SER A 110 -11.87 -24.51 -12.81
N HIS A 111 -11.72 -23.24 -12.48
CA HIS A 111 -11.57 -22.13 -13.43
C HIS A 111 -10.45 -21.19 -13.00
N PRO A 112 -9.81 -20.46 -13.93
CA PRO A 112 -8.84 -19.43 -13.57
C PRO A 112 -9.52 -18.26 -12.84
N VAL A 113 -8.76 -17.60 -11.97
CA VAL A 113 -9.19 -16.36 -11.31
C VAL A 113 -8.62 -15.18 -12.08
N ILE A 114 -9.51 -14.35 -12.62
CA ILE A 114 -9.15 -13.13 -13.33
C ILE A 114 -9.28 -11.96 -12.36
N PHE A 115 -8.23 -11.17 -12.23
CA PHE A 115 -8.20 -9.98 -11.40
C PHE A 115 -7.77 -8.78 -12.23
N GLU A 116 -8.66 -7.80 -12.34
CA GLU A 116 -8.36 -6.56 -13.07
C GLU A 116 -7.61 -5.57 -12.19
N ALA A 117 -6.66 -4.83 -12.78
CA ALA A 117 -5.95 -3.80 -12.05
C ALA A 117 -6.88 -2.62 -11.75
N PRO A 118 -7.02 -2.21 -10.48
CA PRO A 118 -7.68 -0.94 -10.16
C PRO A 118 -6.94 0.23 -10.80
N GLU A 119 -7.65 1.34 -10.99
CA GLU A 119 -7.02 2.58 -11.44
C GLU A 119 -5.89 2.99 -10.48
N GLY A 120 -4.73 3.31 -11.03
CA GLY A 120 -3.54 3.67 -10.24
C GLY A 120 -2.68 2.48 -9.79
N ILE A 121 -3.02 1.27 -10.18
CA ILE A 121 -2.24 0.06 -9.87
C ILE A 121 -1.68 -0.56 -11.15
N THR A 122 -0.41 -0.94 -11.07
CA THR A 122 0.28 -1.71 -12.11
C THR A 122 0.75 -3.03 -11.51
N PHE A 123 0.53 -4.12 -12.23
CA PHE A 123 1.06 -5.43 -11.86
C PHE A 123 2.26 -5.77 -12.71
N ASP A 124 3.33 -6.24 -12.06
CA ASP A 124 4.48 -6.87 -12.72
C ASP A 124 4.52 -8.34 -12.37
N VAL A 125 4.73 -9.18 -13.37
CA VAL A 125 4.82 -10.63 -13.21
C VAL A 125 6.16 -11.08 -13.80
N PRO A 126 7.26 -11.01 -13.00
CA PRO A 126 8.58 -11.36 -13.49
C PRO A 126 8.73 -12.85 -13.76
N ASN A 127 7.94 -13.69 -13.09
CA ASN A 127 7.87 -15.13 -13.32
C ASN A 127 6.49 -15.67 -12.94
N ALA A 128 6.25 -16.96 -13.15
CA ALA A 128 4.96 -17.58 -12.92
C ALA A 128 4.52 -17.63 -11.44
N ASN A 129 5.41 -17.32 -10.50
CA ASN A 129 5.17 -17.46 -9.07
C ASN A 129 5.33 -16.14 -8.30
N THR A 130 5.54 -15.04 -8.97
CA THR A 130 5.77 -13.74 -8.32
C THR A 130 4.88 -12.67 -8.93
N ILE A 131 4.24 -11.89 -8.06
CA ILE A 131 3.45 -10.71 -8.44
C ILE A 131 4.03 -9.51 -7.70
N ILE A 132 4.29 -8.44 -8.43
CA ILE A 132 4.66 -7.15 -7.82
C ILE A 132 3.52 -6.18 -8.06
N VAL A 133 2.91 -5.71 -6.98
CA VAL A 133 1.85 -4.69 -6.99
C VAL A 133 2.51 -3.34 -6.83
N ARG A 134 2.29 -2.42 -7.77
CA ARG A 134 2.94 -1.12 -7.81
C ARG A 134 1.92 0.01 -7.93
N GLY A 135 2.16 1.12 -7.24
CA GLY A 135 1.33 2.32 -7.32
C GLY A 135 1.85 3.45 -6.46
N ILE A 136 1.30 4.64 -6.67
CA ILE A 136 1.69 5.84 -5.91
C ILE A 136 0.98 5.93 -4.56
N ASP A 137 -0.21 5.33 -4.44
CA ASP A 137 -1.01 5.35 -3.23
C ASP A 137 -0.72 4.10 -2.37
N LYS A 138 -0.08 4.30 -1.23
CA LYS A 138 0.28 3.21 -0.32
C LYS A 138 -0.92 2.38 0.13
N GLU A 139 -2.04 3.03 0.45
CA GLU A 139 -3.27 2.34 0.87
C GLU A 139 -3.81 1.45 -0.25
N LEU A 140 -3.87 1.97 -1.47
CA LEU A 140 -4.38 1.23 -2.63
C LEU A 140 -3.47 0.05 -2.99
N VAL A 141 -2.15 0.23 -2.94
CA VAL A 141 -1.18 -0.85 -3.14
C VAL A 141 -1.36 -1.95 -2.10
N GLY A 142 -1.45 -1.60 -0.83
CA GLY A 142 -1.66 -2.55 0.26
C GLY A 142 -3.00 -3.27 0.17
N GLN A 143 -4.07 -2.54 -0.11
CA GLN A 143 -5.42 -3.11 -0.28
C GLN A 143 -5.48 -4.07 -1.47
N THR A 144 -4.92 -3.69 -2.59
CA THR A 144 -4.89 -4.54 -3.80
C THR A 144 -4.08 -5.81 -3.55
N ALA A 145 -2.92 -5.71 -2.92
CA ALA A 145 -2.12 -6.87 -2.55
C ALA A 145 -2.88 -7.82 -1.61
N ALA A 146 -3.58 -7.27 -0.62
CA ALA A 146 -4.39 -8.05 0.31
C ALA A 146 -5.55 -8.77 -0.39
N VAL A 147 -6.22 -8.12 -1.32
CA VAL A 147 -7.32 -8.73 -2.10
C VAL A 147 -6.80 -9.84 -3.00
N VAL A 148 -5.67 -9.65 -3.68
CA VAL A 148 -5.04 -10.70 -4.48
C VAL A 148 -4.67 -11.89 -3.61
N ARG A 149 -4.03 -11.66 -2.46
CA ARG A 149 -3.68 -12.70 -1.51
C ARG A 149 -4.92 -13.48 -1.04
N SER A 150 -6.04 -12.79 -0.83
CA SER A 150 -7.29 -13.41 -0.37
C SER A 150 -7.90 -14.39 -1.37
N LYS A 151 -7.49 -14.35 -2.63
CA LYS A 151 -8.00 -15.30 -3.64
C LYS A 151 -7.59 -16.74 -3.33
N ARG A 152 -6.44 -16.92 -2.72
CA ARG A 152 -6.00 -18.22 -2.20
C ARG A 152 -4.97 -18.00 -1.08
N PRO A 153 -5.42 -17.72 0.16
CA PRO A 153 -4.50 -17.50 1.29
C PRO A 153 -3.60 -18.72 1.53
N PRO A 154 -2.41 -18.55 2.08
CA PRO A 154 -1.53 -19.67 2.36
C PRO A 154 -2.15 -20.58 3.42
N GLU A 155 -2.14 -21.88 3.16
CA GLU A 155 -2.62 -22.87 4.12
C GLU A 155 -1.49 -23.30 5.06
N VAL A 156 -1.87 -23.80 6.25
CA VAL A 156 -0.92 -24.00 7.35
C VAL A 156 -0.14 -25.31 7.28
N TYR A 157 -0.55 -26.27 6.43
CA TYR A 157 0.09 -27.59 6.39
C TYR A 157 1.22 -27.66 5.37
N ARG A 158 0.98 -27.28 4.12
CA ARG A 158 1.96 -27.32 3.04
C ARG A 158 2.42 -25.95 2.58
N GLY A 159 1.78 -24.88 3.06
CA GLY A 159 2.07 -23.51 2.68
C GLY A 159 1.63 -23.13 1.26
N LYS A 160 0.71 -23.89 0.68
CA LYS A 160 0.17 -23.57 -0.65
C LYS A 160 -0.71 -22.35 -0.60
N GLY A 161 -0.57 -21.48 -1.55
CA GLY A 161 -1.36 -20.26 -1.69
C GLY A 161 -0.51 -19.06 -2.03
N ILE A 162 -1.13 -17.88 -1.91
CA ILE A 162 -0.49 -16.60 -2.16
C ILE A 162 -0.10 -15.99 -0.81
N LYS A 163 1.17 -15.66 -0.64
CA LYS A 163 1.68 -14.98 0.56
C LYS A 163 2.45 -13.72 0.18
N TYR A 164 2.63 -12.82 1.14
CA TYR A 164 3.61 -11.75 0.98
C TYR A 164 5.04 -12.33 0.95
N ALA A 165 5.95 -11.67 0.23
CA ALA A 165 7.33 -12.15 0.10
C ALA A 165 8.04 -12.28 1.46
N ASP A 166 7.73 -11.37 2.39
CA ASP A 166 8.29 -11.32 3.74
C ASP A 166 7.46 -12.08 4.79
N GLU A 167 6.35 -12.68 4.39
CA GLU A 167 5.44 -13.41 5.30
C GLU A 167 6.02 -14.78 5.66
N VAL A 168 6.06 -15.07 6.95
CA VAL A 168 6.45 -16.38 7.48
C VAL A 168 5.20 -17.13 7.91
N ILE A 169 4.95 -18.27 7.25
CA ILE A 169 3.80 -19.11 7.58
C ILE A 169 4.20 -20.09 8.68
N ARG A 170 3.50 -20.02 9.81
CA ARG A 170 3.64 -21.03 10.88
C ARG A 170 2.93 -22.29 10.42
N ARG A 171 3.72 -23.28 10.00
CA ARG A 171 3.19 -24.56 9.55
C ARG A 171 2.79 -25.43 10.74
N LYS A 172 1.69 -26.14 10.57
CA LYS A 172 1.25 -27.21 11.49
C LYS A 172 1.56 -28.55 10.87
N GLU A 173 1.81 -29.54 11.72
CA GLU A 173 1.91 -30.92 11.28
C GLU A 173 0.52 -31.50 10.98
N GLY A 174 0.39 -32.18 9.85
CA GLY A 174 -0.84 -32.88 9.54
C GLY A 174 -1.06 -34.03 10.52
N LYS A 175 -2.33 -34.47 10.65
CA LYS A 175 -2.62 -35.69 11.42
C LYS A 175 -1.88 -36.85 10.77
N THR A 176 -0.94 -37.47 11.52
CA THR A 176 -0.43 -38.77 11.16
C THR A 176 -1.55 -39.78 11.32
N GLY A 177 -2.19 -40.19 10.22
CA GLY A 177 -3.16 -41.27 10.24
C GLY A 177 -2.50 -42.54 10.75
N LYS A 178 -3.10 -43.18 11.75
CA LYS A 178 -2.86 -44.58 12.05
C LYS A 178 -3.79 -45.44 11.19
#